data_bb135fb50b2962a85c217dbfb26e5113
#
_entry.id   bb135fb50b2962a85c217dbfb26e5113
#
_cell.length_a   1.000
_cell.length_b   1.000
_cell.length_c   1.000
_cell.angle_alpha   90.00
_cell.angle_beta   90.00
_cell.angle_gamma   90.00
#
_symmetry.space_group_name_H-M   'P 1'
#
loop_
_entity.id
_entity.type
_entity.pdbx_description
1 polymer ?
#
loop_
_entity_poly.entity_id
_entity_poly.type
_entity_poly.pdbx_seq_one_letter_code
_entity_poly.pdbx_strand_id
1 'polypeptide(L)'
;MIKRLSKFTSLMVAMTSITSLSMTGVNAAEYERIDYKEGSVYEAVTYKDGKFYIDGQLEELDNEGVYYLSDGKYTKLTDLDTGSEVEPYGAKYLNIDSGDIYLDLSSGESVDEDLEQDDIDDTKVNLRKNIRNKADDRYSDHDISRESLTKLKNYNFGEEWYETTFAPEQITNGDADELTVYTNKEGKYIDADYNVGKIKVVTDNKIATLNNTDDTEKNISVSVSNAKVITHDNSYIYRKATMTVKSDETINKINGIDIPKTSTDQSVFIMNEENNIISFDVIQKISKEQSSETIDGTKYAKNVTTYMLSKSNGTKVKFDVSDDTTYSISKGKIIACKINENGTISAQGISLKSEAGVNTVGIKKADAEEYSDHAIDVNGVLWRLDGGYIYRYNGATDWIKVYKVDGSMTRLSVYDENNMLVWDEEAERYSIINKAPKDNSQALSENIEKVENLIDGNVITGWIKNESGTWSFVNSDSSLIKGWLNDNSNWYYLDENGVMKTGWINDKDKWYYLNSNGSMATGWIKESNDWYYLKENGAMATGWVYVKDKWYYLNSNGSMVYNTTINGYRVGADGEMI
;
A
#
# COMPACT_ATOMS: atom_id res chain seq x y z
N MET A 1 -5.53 -9.52 -64.22
CA MET A 1 -4.42 -8.72 -63.68
C MET A 1 -5.02 -7.39 -63.21
N ILE A 2 -5.54 -7.31 -62.01
CA ILE A 2 -6.17 -6.10 -61.47
C ILE A 2 -5.34 -5.73 -60.22
N LYS A 3 -4.64 -4.60 -60.31
CA LYS A 3 -3.91 -4.01 -59.20
C LYS A 3 -4.91 -3.42 -58.23
N ARG A 4 -4.91 -3.90 -56.99
CA ARG A 4 -5.56 -3.22 -55.87
C ARG A 4 -4.59 -2.19 -55.29
N LEU A 5 -4.97 -0.93 -55.36
CA LEU A 5 -4.34 0.14 -54.59
C LEU A 5 -4.75 0.02 -53.15
N SER A 6 -3.79 -0.12 -52.26
CA SER A 6 -4.00 0.04 -50.83
C SER A 6 -4.13 1.54 -50.51
N LYS A 7 -5.27 1.95 -50.02
CA LYS A 7 -5.46 3.28 -49.40
C LYS A 7 -5.06 3.18 -47.95
N PHE A 8 -3.99 3.85 -47.58
CA PHE A 8 -3.71 4.20 -46.20
C PHE A 8 -4.80 5.17 -45.74
N THR A 9 -5.68 4.72 -44.87
CA THR A 9 -6.54 5.56 -44.03
C THR A 9 -6.06 5.44 -42.61
N SER A 10 -5.39 6.47 -42.14
CA SER A 10 -5.13 6.62 -40.68
C SER A 10 -6.50 6.83 -40.04
N LEU A 11 -6.98 5.82 -39.31
CA LEU A 11 -8.19 5.91 -38.55
C LEU A 11 -7.86 6.53 -37.19
N MET A 12 -8.15 7.82 -37.03
CA MET A 12 -8.31 8.42 -35.71
C MET A 12 -9.54 7.73 -35.08
N VAL A 13 -9.33 6.91 -34.06
CA VAL A 13 -10.41 6.44 -33.23
C VAL A 13 -10.86 7.61 -32.35
N ALA A 14 -11.89 8.31 -32.79
CA ALA A 14 -12.58 9.28 -31.97
C ALA A 14 -13.28 8.51 -30.84
N MET A 15 -12.90 8.81 -29.60
CA MET A 15 -13.68 8.42 -28.43
C MET A 15 -15.07 9.04 -28.55
N THR A 16 -16.05 8.26 -28.95
CA THR A 16 -17.46 8.66 -28.86
C THR A 16 -17.90 8.41 -27.43
N SER A 17 -18.01 9.49 -26.66
CA SER A 17 -18.78 9.50 -25.43
C SER A 17 -20.25 9.15 -25.78
N ILE A 18 -20.68 7.95 -25.41
CA ILE A 18 -22.09 7.56 -25.49
C ILE A 18 -22.81 8.26 -24.36
N THR A 19 -23.52 9.35 -24.69
CA THR A 19 -24.52 9.92 -23.80
C THR A 19 -25.65 8.91 -23.61
N SER A 20 -25.78 8.36 -22.42
CA SER A 20 -26.92 7.50 -22.05
C SER A 20 -28.22 8.29 -22.13
N LEU A 21 -29.07 7.93 -23.09
CA LEU A 21 -30.48 8.31 -23.05
C LEU A 21 -31.13 7.64 -21.83
N SER A 22 -31.66 8.46 -20.93
CA SER A 22 -32.49 8.02 -19.84
C SER A 22 -33.80 7.41 -20.38
N MET A 23 -33.91 6.09 -20.35
CA MET A 23 -35.21 5.40 -20.40
C MET A 23 -35.66 5.12 -18.96
N THR A 24 -36.79 5.68 -18.60
CA THR A 24 -37.51 5.39 -17.36
C THR A 24 -38.06 3.97 -17.37
N GLY A 25 -37.64 3.18 -16.39
CA GLY A 25 -38.29 1.97 -15.94
C GLY A 25 -37.74 0.67 -16.51
N VAL A 26 -36.73 0.13 -15.85
CA VAL A 26 -36.39 -1.25 -15.46
C VAL A 26 -35.09 -1.12 -14.69
N ASN A 27 -34.90 -1.83 -13.57
CA ASN A 27 -33.63 -1.85 -12.83
C ASN A 27 -32.48 -2.10 -13.80
N ALA A 28 -31.76 -1.06 -14.20
CA ALA A 28 -30.57 -1.16 -15.02
C ALA A 28 -29.50 -1.82 -14.17
N ALA A 29 -28.94 -2.93 -14.66
CA ALA A 29 -27.83 -3.60 -13.99
C ALA A 29 -26.68 -2.59 -13.81
N GLU A 30 -26.13 -2.50 -12.60
CA GLU A 30 -25.05 -1.58 -12.19
C GLU A 30 -23.67 -1.92 -12.79
N TYR A 31 -23.59 -2.51 -13.97
CA TYR A 31 -22.32 -2.85 -14.61
C TYR A 31 -22.26 -2.30 -16.03
N GLU A 32 -21.05 -1.93 -16.44
CA GLU A 32 -20.76 -1.42 -17.77
C GLU A 32 -20.41 -2.55 -18.74
N ARG A 33 -20.85 -2.41 -20.00
CA ARG A 33 -20.52 -3.36 -21.06
C ARG A 33 -19.26 -2.91 -21.80
N ILE A 34 -18.34 -3.83 -22.01
CA ILE A 34 -17.08 -3.63 -22.72
C ILE A 34 -17.10 -4.50 -23.98
N ASP A 35 -16.84 -3.88 -25.12
CA ASP A 35 -16.73 -4.56 -26.39
C ASP A 35 -15.40 -5.30 -26.49
N TYR A 36 -15.35 -6.36 -27.26
CA TYR A 36 -14.12 -7.10 -27.54
C TYR A 36 -13.50 -6.69 -28.87
N LYS A 37 -12.22 -7.01 -29.02
CA LYS A 37 -11.43 -6.99 -30.27
C LYS A 37 -11.02 -8.40 -30.62
N GLU A 38 -10.75 -8.67 -31.90
CA GLU A 38 -10.25 -9.95 -32.38
C GLU A 38 -8.72 -9.99 -32.28
N GLY A 39 -8.17 -11.15 -31.92
CA GLY A 39 -6.75 -11.41 -31.76
C GLY A 39 -6.46 -12.36 -30.59
N SER A 40 -5.41 -13.18 -30.76
CA SER A 40 -4.94 -14.10 -29.72
C SER A 40 -3.97 -13.39 -28.80
N VAL A 41 -4.33 -13.24 -27.52
CA VAL A 41 -3.44 -12.79 -26.46
C VAL A 41 -3.01 -14.01 -25.66
N TYR A 42 -1.71 -14.24 -25.54
CA TYR A 42 -1.11 -15.35 -24.79
C TYR A 42 -0.87 -14.97 -23.34
N GLU A 43 -0.29 -13.78 -23.13
CA GLU A 43 -0.07 -13.21 -21.81
C GLU A 43 -0.19 -11.70 -21.85
N ALA A 44 -0.66 -11.09 -20.76
CA ALA A 44 -0.75 -9.65 -20.65
C ALA A 44 -0.59 -9.15 -19.21
N VAL A 45 0.13 -8.04 -19.05
CA VAL A 45 0.23 -7.33 -17.78
C VAL A 45 -0.21 -5.88 -17.96
N THR A 46 -1.15 -5.47 -17.12
CA THR A 46 -1.68 -4.12 -17.13
C THR A 46 -0.91 -3.22 -16.17
N TYR A 47 -0.75 -1.95 -16.56
CA TYR A 47 -0.11 -0.93 -15.76
C TYR A 47 -0.93 0.37 -15.80
N LYS A 48 -0.57 1.31 -14.94
CA LYS A 48 -1.28 2.60 -14.81
C LYS A 48 -1.32 3.39 -16.13
N ASP A 49 -2.29 4.28 -16.23
CA ASP A 49 -2.42 5.24 -17.31
C ASP A 49 -2.58 4.59 -18.69
N GLY A 50 -3.22 3.42 -18.75
CA GLY A 50 -3.49 2.73 -20.01
C GLY A 50 -2.27 2.16 -20.71
N LYS A 51 -1.30 1.72 -19.93
CA LYS A 51 -0.10 1.04 -20.41
C LYS A 51 -0.24 -0.47 -20.20
N PHE A 52 0.16 -1.24 -21.21
CA PHE A 52 0.00 -2.69 -21.20
C PHE A 52 1.21 -3.35 -21.87
N TYR A 53 1.69 -4.41 -21.24
CA TYR A 53 2.46 -5.45 -21.88
C TYR A 53 1.47 -6.46 -22.47
N ILE A 54 1.66 -6.83 -23.73
CA ILE A 54 0.78 -7.80 -24.42
C ILE A 54 1.67 -8.70 -25.26
N ASP A 55 1.63 -9.99 -24.99
CA ASP A 55 2.20 -11.02 -25.84
C ASP A 55 1.07 -11.68 -26.63
N GLY A 56 1.19 -11.73 -27.95
CA GLY A 56 0.15 -12.31 -28.78
C GLY A 56 0.17 -11.92 -30.26
N GLN A 57 -0.88 -12.33 -30.95
CA GLN A 57 -1.16 -11.98 -32.35
C GLN A 57 -2.46 -11.16 -32.41
N LEU A 58 -2.35 -9.86 -32.51
CA LEU A 58 -3.50 -8.96 -32.54
C LEU A 58 -3.93 -8.68 -33.99
N GLU A 59 -5.25 -8.68 -34.26
CA GLU A 59 -5.77 -8.46 -35.63
C GLU A 59 -5.31 -7.13 -36.25
N GLU A 60 -5.14 -6.10 -35.42
CA GLU A 60 -4.66 -4.79 -35.84
C GLU A 60 -3.17 -4.78 -36.25
N LEU A 61 -2.43 -5.85 -35.97
CA LEU A 61 -0.98 -5.97 -36.17
C LEU A 61 -0.66 -7.21 -37.03
N ASP A 62 0.11 -7.02 -38.09
CA ASP A 62 0.38 -8.06 -39.11
C ASP A 62 1.20 -9.27 -38.60
N ASN A 63 1.77 -9.22 -37.39
CA ASN A 63 2.68 -10.24 -36.87
C ASN A 63 2.44 -10.56 -35.41
N GLU A 64 2.63 -11.80 -35.05
CA GLU A 64 2.80 -12.26 -33.71
C GLU A 64 4.02 -11.60 -33.04
N GLY A 65 3.93 -11.31 -31.73
CA GLY A 65 5.04 -10.72 -30.97
C GLY A 65 4.64 -10.15 -29.65
N VAL A 66 5.63 -9.62 -28.96
CA VAL A 66 5.46 -8.89 -27.72
C VAL A 66 5.29 -7.41 -28.01
N TYR A 67 4.28 -6.80 -27.43
CA TYR A 67 3.91 -5.42 -27.66
C TYR A 67 3.78 -4.62 -26.37
N TYR A 68 4.22 -3.38 -26.40
CA TYR A 68 3.93 -2.39 -25.40
C TYR A 68 2.87 -1.41 -25.94
N LEU A 69 1.73 -1.36 -25.26
CA LEU A 69 0.66 -0.42 -25.59
C LEU A 69 0.75 0.78 -24.65
N SER A 70 0.85 1.98 -25.20
CA SER A 70 0.80 3.25 -24.48
C SER A 70 0.15 4.31 -25.33
N ASP A 71 -0.71 5.15 -24.76
CA ASP A 71 -1.45 6.22 -25.46
C ASP A 71 -2.19 5.73 -26.72
N GLY A 72 -2.72 4.50 -26.67
CA GLY A 72 -3.42 3.87 -27.77
C GLY A 72 -2.54 3.41 -28.94
N LYS A 73 -1.21 3.43 -28.77
CA LYS A 73 -0.24 3.03 -29.78
C LYS A 73 0.52 1.77 -29.33
N TYR A 74 0.53 0.75 -30.19
CA TYR A 74 1.35 -0.44 -30.01
C TYR A 74 2.78 -0.20 -30.52
N THR A 75 3.75 -0.58 -29.70
CA THR A 75 5.17 -0.63 -30.05
C THR A 75 5.65 -2.07 -29.90
N LYS A 76 6.16 -2.69 -30.95
CA LYS A 76 6.72 -4.05 -30.89
C LYS A 76 8.03 -4.02 -30.13
N LEU A 77 8.15 -4.88 -29.11
CA LEU A 77 9.38 -5.10 -28.35
C LEU A 77 10.16 -6.21 -29.04
N THR A 78 11.20 -5.84 -29.79
CA THR A 78 11.95 -6.78 -30.66
C THR A 78 12.96 -7.64 -29.88
N ASP A 79 13.25 -7.24 -28.67
CA ASP A 79 14.24 -7.88 -27.80
C ASP A 79 13.59 -8.93 -26.86
N LEU A 80 12.27 -9.11 -26.98
CA LEU A 80 11.49 -10.05 -26.20
C LEU A 80 10.87 -11.13 -27.09
N ASP A 81 10.96 -12.36 -26.64
CA ASP A 81 10.36 -13.52 -27.31
C ASP A 81 8.93 -13.75 -26.82
N THR A 82 8.08 -14.33 -27.66
CA THR A 82 6.74 -14.75 -27.30
C THR A 82 6.77 -15.99 -26.42
N GLY A 83 5.83 -16.08 -25.48
CA GLY A 83 5.71 -17.22 -24.55
C GLY A 83 6.62 -17.13 -23.32
N SER A 84 7.26 -15.99 -23.07
CA SER A 84 8.06 -15.74 -21.88
C SER A 84 7.19 -15.69 -20.61
N GLU A 85 7.71 -16.23 -19.51
CA GLU A 85 7.09 -16.05 -18.19
C GLU A 85 7.33 -14.62 -17.70
N VAL A 86 6.30 -14.00 -17.14
CA VAL A 86 6.34 -12.59 -16.71
C VAL A 86 5.79 -12.43 -15.30
N GLU A 87 6.51 -11.66 -14.46
CA GLU A 87 6.08 -11.33 -13.11
C GLU A 87 6.30 -9.83 -12.80
N PRO A 88 5.34 -9.14 -12.16
CA PRO A 88 5.56 -7.78 -11.66
C PRO A 88 6.72 -7.72 -10.68
N TYR A 89 7.59 -6.73 -10.83
CA TYR A 89 8.72 -6.48 -9.95
C TYR A 89 8.82 -5.01 -9.53
N GLY A 90 8.99 -4.78 -8.23
CA GLY A 90 9.07 -3.44 -7.67
C GLY A 90 7.86 -2.57 -8.04
N ALA A 91 8.07 -1.28 -8.19
CA ALA A 91 6.96 -0.34 -8.44
C ALA A 91 6.54 -0.23 -9.92
N LYS A 92 7.32 -0.76 -10.87
CA LYS A 92 7.11 -0.48 -12.30
C LYS A 92 7.72 -1.46 -13.29
N TYR A 93 8.45 -2.43 -12.84
CA TYR A 93 9.12 -3.38 -13.71
C TYR A 93 8.30 -4.66 -13.90
N LEU A 94 8.54 -5.31 -15.01
CA LEU A 94 8.12 -6.65 -15.30
C LEU A 94 9.39 -7.50 -15.42
N ASN A 95 9.55 -8.49 -14.57
CA ASN A 95 10.60 -9.49 -14.65
C ASN A 95 10.19 -10.51 -15.70
N ILE A 96 11.05 -10.78 -16.66
CA ILE A 96 10.81 -11.66 -17.80
C ILE A 96 11.83 -12.80 -17.75
N ASP A 97 11.35 -14.03 -17.87
CA ASP A 97 12.14 -15.26 -17.84
C ASP A 97 13.08 -15.36 -16.62
N SER A 98 12.53 -15.07 -15.44
CA SER A 98 13.22 -15.22 -14.15
C SER A 98 14.50 -14.38 -13.99
N GLY A 99 14.53 -13.18 -14.55
CA GLY A 99 15.58 -12.20 -14.33
C GLY A 99 16.50 -11.96 -15.52
N ASP A 100 16.25 -12.61 -16.65
CA ASP A 100 17.05 -12.38 -17.85
C ASP A 100 16.88 -10.97 -18.41
N ILE A 101 15.65 -10.45 -18.39
CA ILE A 101 15.30 -9.08 -18.85
C ILE A 101 14.26 -8.47 -17.93
N TYR A 102 14.37 -7.17 -17.68
CA TYR A 102 13.31 -6.36 -17.04
C TYR A 102 12.75 -5.33 -18.00
N LEU A 103 11.43 -5.23 -18.08
CA LEU A 103 10.73 -4.20 -18.82
C LEU A 103 10.23 -3.10 -17.89
N ASP A 104 10.65 -1.86 -18.09
CA ASP A 104 10.06 -0.70 -17.41
C ASP A 104 8.69 -0.37 -18.01
N LEU A 105 7.61 -0.75 -17.31
CA LEU A 105 6.24 -0.51 -17.73
C LEU A 105 5.85 0.98 -17.76
N SER A 106 6.67 1.86 -17.20
CA SER A 106 6.43 3.30 -17.29
C SER A 106 6.92 3.92 -18.61
N SER A 107 7.92 3.35 -19.23
CA SER A 107 8.53 3.84 -20.49
C SER A 107 8.39 2.86 -21.65
N GLY A 108 8.30 1.56 -21.40
CA GLY A 108 8.38 0.50 -22.41
C GLY A 108 9.81 0.14 -22.82
N GLU A 109 10.81 0.56 -22.06
CA GLU A 109 12.21 0.25 -22.29
C GLU A 109 12.63 -1.02 -21.54
N SER A 110 13.40 -1.89 -22.20
CA SER A 110 13.99 -3.09 -21.58
C SER A 110 15.31 -2.75 -20.90
N VAL A 111 15.58 -3.45 -19.80
CA VAL A 111 16.82 -3.39 -19.02
C VAL A 111 17.42 -4.79 -18.96
N ASP A 112 18.64 -4.94 -19.45
CA ASP A 112 19.40 -6.18 -19.48
C ASP A 112 20.34 -6.25 -18.26
N GLU A 113 19.74 -6.24 -17.07
CA GLU A 113 20.40 -6.35 -15.75
C GLU A 113 19.48 -7.12 -14.82
N ASP A 114 20.00 -7.97 -13.95
CA ASP A 114 19.22 -8.69 -12.93
C ASP A 114 18.90 -7.76 -11.76
N LEU A 115 17.86 -6.95 -11.92
CA LEU A 115 17.45 -5.95 -10.93
C LEU A 115 17.11 -6.56 -9.57
N GLU A 116 16.57 -7.78 -9.54
CA GLU A 116 16.23 -8.46 -8.28
C GLU A 116 17.48 -8.88 -7.52
N GLN A 117 18.46 -9.45 -8.22
CA GLN A 117 19.73 -9.83 -7.59
C GLN A 117 20.52 -8.60 -7.13
N ASP A 118 20.53 -7.53 -7.93
CA ASP A 118 21.17 -6.27 -7.58
C ASP A 118 20.50 -5.62 -6.35
N ASP A 119 19.17 -5.58 -6.28
CA ASP A 119 18.42 -5.08 -5.11
C ASP A 119 18.69 -5.93 -3.86
N ILE A 120 18.85 -7.25 -3.98
CA ILE A 120 19.24 -8.14 -2.88
C ILE A 120 20.66 -7.84 -2.40
N ASP A 121 21.60 -7.69 -3.30
CA ASP A 121 23.01 -7.43 -2.95
C ASP A 121 23.17 -6.01 -2.36
N ASP A 122 22.48 -5.02 -2.91
CA ASP A 122 22.40 -3.66 -2.35
C ASP A 122 21.74 -3.65 -0.96
N THR A 123 20.65 -4.40 -0.77
CA THR A 123 20.00 -4.55 0.53
C THR A 123 20.96 -5.07 1.58
N LYS A 124 21.73 -6.12 1.27
CA LYS A 124 22.72 -6.70 2.18
C LYS A 124 23.82 -5.70 2.55
N VAL A 125 24.37 -5.03 1.55
CA VAL A 125 25.45 -4.05 1.74
C VAL A 125 24.95 -2.85 2.58
N ASN A 126 23.77 -2.32 2.24
CA ASN A 126 23.22 -1.16 2.91
C ASN A 126 22.76 -1.47 4.34
N LEU A 127 22.11 -2.63 4.54
CA LEU A 127 21.70 -3.09 5.87
C LEU A 127 22.93 -3.27 6.77
N ARG A 128 23.96 -3.98 6.30
CA ARG A 128 25.21 -4.16 7.03
C ARG A 128 25.88 -2.83 7.39
N LYS A 129 25.94 -1.88 6.45
CA LYS A 129 26.47 -0.53 6.69
C LYS A 129 25.67 0.22 7.74
N ASN A 130 24.35 0.04 7.77
CA ASN A 130 23.46 0.76 8.68
C ASN A 130 23.44 0.16 10.09
N ILE A 131 23.65 -1.12 10.24
CA ILE A 131 23.69 -1.83 11.54
C ILE A 131 25.10 -1.84 12.12
N ARG A 132 26.13 -2.11 11.32
CA ARG A 132 27.50 -2.32 11.77
C ARG A 132 28.03 -1.12 12.59
N ASN A 133 28.62 -1.41 13.74
CA ASN A 133 29.14 -0.44 14.70
C ASN A 133 28.08 0.52 15.32
N LYS A 134 26.79 0.25 15.16
CA LYS A 134 25.72 1.05 15.76
C LYS A 134 24.88 0.22 16.74
N ALA A 135 24.77 -1.06 16.50
CA ALA A 135 24.08 -2.00 17.35
C ALA A 135 25.12 -2.67 18.28
N ASP A 136 25.04 -2.40 19.58
CA ASP A 136 26.00 -2.92 20.57
C ASP A 136 25.71 -4.40 20.88
N ASP A 137 24.76 -4.68 21.78
CA ASP A 137 24.56 -6.03 22.30
C ASP A 137 23.53 -6.86 21.53
N ARG A 138 22.63 -6.23 20.75
CA ARG A 138 21.53 -6.92 20.05
C ARG A 138 21.95 -7.57 18.74
N TYR A 139 22.94 -6.98 18.06
CA TYR A 139 23.42 -7.44 16.76
C TYR A 139 24.93 -7.53 16.77
N SER A 140 25.48 -8.45 17.56
CA SER A 140 26.92 -8.67 17.54
C SER A 140 27.36 -9.15 16.15
N ASP A 141 28.41 -8.58 15.64
CA ASP A 141 29.25 -8.82 14.45
C ASP A 141 28.88 -9.95 13.42
N HIS A 142 27.61 -10.35 13.30
CA HIS A 142 27.21 -11.42 12.38
C HIS A 142 27.09 -10.91 10.95
N ASP A 143 27.76 -11.61 10.07
CA ASP A 143 27.59 -11.45 8.63
C ASP A 143 26.19 -11.90 8.24
N ILE A 144 25.42 -10.98 7.65
CA ILE A 144 24.20 -11.32 6.92
C ILE A 144 24.64 -12.20 5.76
N SER A 145 24.33 -13.49 5.83
CA SER A 145 24.65 -14.41 4.73
C SER A 145 23.77 -14.06 3.52
N ARG A 146 24.26 -14.37 2.31
CA ARG A 146 23.49 -14.15 1.08
C ARG A 146 22.14 -14.89 1.10
N GLU A 147 22.04 -15.96 1.86
CA GLU A 147 20.86 -16.84 1.96
C GLU A 147 19.83 -16.37 3.01
N SER A 148 20.11 -15.33 3.79
CA SER A 148 19.28 -14.94 4.93
C SER A 148 18.19 -13.91 4.62
N LEU A 149 18.20 -13.27 3.45
CA LEU A 149 17.14 -12.34 3.07
C LEU A 149 15.97 -13.08 2.42
N THR A 150 14.82 -13.01 3.06
CA THR A 150 13.56 -13.54 2.52
C THR A 150 12.68 -12.37 2.09
N LYS A 151 12.31 -12.32 0.81
CA LYS A 151 11.40 -11.30 0.29
C LYS A 151 10.04 -11.43 0.97
N LEU A 152 9.52 -10.32 1.47
CA LEU A 152 8.17 -10.29 2.03
C LEU A 152 7.14 -10.38 0.90
N LYS A 153 6.15 -11.26 1.07
CA LYS A 153 5.10 -11.45 0.06
C LYS A 153 4.35 -10.14 -0.18
N ASN A 154 4.41 -9.69 -1.41
CA ASN A 154 3.61 -8.60 -1.95
C ASN A 154 2.64 -9.20 -2.99
N TYR A 155 1.57 -8.48 -3.31
CA TYR A 155 0.52 -8.99 -4.21
C TYR A 155 0.57 -8.34 -5.59
N ASN A 156 1.24 -7.20 -5.75
CA ASN A 156 1.40 -6.50 -7.02
C ASN A 156 2.48 -5.42 -6.89
N PHE A 157 2.61 -4.53 -7.86
CA PHE A 157 3.60 -3.45 -7.89
C PHE A 157 3.73 -2.70 -6.54
N GLY A 158 4.94 -2.60 -6.02
CA GLY A 158 5.24 -1.93 -4.77
C GLY A 158 6.72 -1.92 -4.43
N GLU A 159 7.08 -1.27 -3.33
CA GLU A 159 8.44 -1.29 -2.80
C GLU A 159 8.74 -2.66 -2.18
N GLU A 160 9.86 -3.26 -2.57
CA GLU A 160 10.29 -4.54 -2.02
C GLU A 160 10.82 -4.39 -0.59
N TRP A 161 10.38 -5.31 0.26
CA TRP A 161 10.85 -5.45 1.64
C TRP A 161 11.26 -6.89 1.91
N TYR A 162 12.25 -7.04 2.78
CA TYR A 162 12.85 -8.32 3.09
C TYR A 162 12.85 -8.54 4.60
N GLU A 163 12.80 -9.82 4.98
CA GLU A 163 12.98 -10.29 6.35
C GLU A 163 14.33 -10.97 6.47
N THR A 164 15.02 -10.71 7.58
CA THR A 164 16.21 -11.48 7.98
C THR A 164 16.21 -11.67 9.48
N THR A 165 16.83 -12.75 9.92
CA THR A 165 16.96 -13.08 11.34
C THR A 165 18.43 -13.05 11.73
N PHE A 166 18.73 -12.38 12.84
CA PHE A 166 20.04 -12.38 13.46
C PHE A 166 19.97 -13.23 14.73
N ALA A 167 20.83 -14.24 14.79
CA ALA A 167 21.04 -15.02 15.98
C ALA A 167 22.46 -14.75 16.51
N PRO A 168 22.68 -14.48 17.80
CA PRO A 168 24.01 -14.29 18.35
C PRO A 168 24.85 -15.56 18.26
N GLU A 169 26.13 -15.45 17.86
CA GLU A 169 27.05 -16.60 17.69
C GLU A 169 27.33 -17.39 18.99
N GLN A 170 27.22 -16.73 20.14
CA GLN A 170 27.46 -17.36 21.44
C GLN A 170 26.34 -17.01 22.41
N ILE A 171 25.55 -18.03 22.72
CA ILE A 171 24.59 -18.01 23.81
C ILE A 171 25.37 -18.25 25.10
N THR A 172 25.77 -17.19 25.80
CA THR A 172 26.54 -17.34 27.04
C THR A 172 25.68 -17.64 28.25
N ASN A 173 24.36 -17.50 28.21
CA ASN A 173 23.45 -17.80 29.34
C ASN A 173 22.03 -18.25 28.97
N GLY A 174 21.82 -18.81 27.78
CA GLY A 174 20.52 -19.42 27.46
C GLY A 174 19.38 -18.48 27.02
N ASP A 175 19.62 -17.19 26.96
CA ASP A 175 18.61 -16.15 26.66
C ASP A 175 18.93 -15.38 25.37
N ALA A 176 19.44 -16.05 24.34
CA ALA A 176 19.63 -15.40 23.05
C ALA A 176 18.30 -15.41 22.28
N ASP A 177 17.64 -14.29 22.24
CA ASP A 177 16.50 -14.10 21.37
C ASP A 177 16.97 -13.89 19.92
N GLU A 178 16.41 -14.65 18.99
CA GLU A 178 16.54 -14.37 17.57
C GLU A 178 15.84 -13.03 17.28
N LEU A 179 16.55 -12.10 16.62
CA LEU A 179 16.01 -10.81 16.28
C LEU A 179 15.53 -10.80 14.83
N THR A 180 14.26 -10.51 14.62
CA THR A 180 13.69 -10.36 13.28
C THR A 180 13.85 -8.92 12.81
N VAL A 181 14.49 -8.73 11.67
CA VAL A 181 14.68 -7.43 11.03
C VAL A 181 13.92 -7.40 9.71
N TYR A 182 13.12 -6.35 9.52
CA TYR A 182 12.55 -6.01 8.21
C TYR A 182 13.35 -4.87 7.60
N THR A 183 13.68 -4.96 6.32
CA THR A 183 14.51 -3.99 5.61
C THR A 183 14.11 -3.82 4.15
N ASN A 184 14.46 -2.68 3.55
CA ASN A 184 14.35 -2.42 2.12
C ASN A 184 15.73 -2.30 1.45
N LYS A 185 15.78 -2.06 0.16
CA LYS A 185 17.04 -1.99 -0.61
C LYS A 185 17.97 -0.84 -0.21
N GLU A 186 17.46 0.24 0.35
CA GLU A 186 18.27 1.31 0.91
C GLU A 186 18.87 0.95 2.27
N GLY A 187 18.58 -0.23 2.79
CA GLY A 187 19.01 -0.68 4.12
C GLY A 187 18.32 0.07 5.26
N LYS A 188 17.16 0.67 4.97
CA LYS A 188 16.26 1.16 6.01
C LYS A 188 15.67 -0.06 6.70
N TYR A 189 15.94 -0.20 8.00
CA TYR A 189 15.56 -1.41 8.72
C TYR A 189 14.79 -1.09 10.00
N ILE A 190 14.05 -2.07 10.49
CA ILE A 190 13.36 -2.03 11.78
C ILE A 190 13.54 -3.37 12.50
N ASP A 191 13.91 -3.29 13.79
CA ASP A 191 13.74 -4.39 14.72
C ASP A 191 12.23 -4.62 14.90
N ALA A 192 11.75 -5.77 14.49
CA ALA A 192 10.33 -6.09 14.47
C ALA A 192 9.80 -6.53 15.84
N ASP A 193 10.66 -7.03 16.73
CA ASP A 193 10.26 -7.69 17.95
C ASP A 193 10.30 -6.77 19.19
N TYR A 194 11.05 -5.67 19.12
CA TYR A 194 11.18 -4.76 20.25
C TYR A 194 9.86 -4.07 20.62
N ASN A 195 9.23 -3.35 19.68
CA ASN A 195 8.00 -2.59 19.95
C ASN A 195 6.77 -3.51 19.85
N VAL A 196 6.07 -3.69 20.94
CA VAL A 196 4.84 -4.52 20.99
C VAL A 196 3.54 -3.71 20.96
N GLY A 197 3.65 -2.39 20.80
CA GLY A 197 2.52 -1.47 20.96
C GLY A 197 2.24 -1.22 22.44
N LYS A 198 0.97 -1.32 22.83
CA LYS A 198 0.56 -1.13 24.24
C LYS A 198 -0.14 -2.37 24.75
N ILE A 199 0.47 -3.07 25.68
CA ILE A 199 -0.11 -4.23 26.37
C ILE A 199 -0.39 -3.84 27.81
N LYS A 200 -1.65 -3.61 28.13
CA LYS A 200 -2.09 -3.28 29.50
C LYS A 200 -2.40 -4.57 30.27
N VAL A 201 -1.72 -4.76 31.37
CA VAL A 201 -1.85 -5.94 32.23
C VAL A 201 -2.38 -5.51 33.61
N VAL A 202 -3.35 -6.24 34.15
CA VAL A 202 -3.88 -6.05 35.50
C VAL A 202 -3.72 -7.35 36.23
N THR A 203 -3.01 -7.32 37.38
CA THR A 203 -2.86 -8.42 38.33
C THR A 203 -3.67 -8.16 39.59
N ASP A 204 -3.53 -8.97 40.61
CA ASP A 204 -4.21 -8.77 41.90
C ASP A 204 -3.87 -7.41 42.53
N ASN A 205 -2.59 -6.98 42.44
CA ASN A 205 -2.13 -5.77 43.13
C ASN A 205 -1.49 -4.74 42.20
N LYS A 206 -1.34 -5.03 40.91
CA LYS A 206 -0.56 -4.19 39.97
C LYS A 206 -1.34 -3.87 38.70
N ILE A 207 -1.03 -2.71 38.11
CA ILE A 207 -1.40 -2.35 36.75
C ILE A 207 -0.13 -1.91 36.04
N ALA A 208 0.19 -2.56 34.95
CA ALA A 208 1.33 -2.22 34.07
C ALA A 208 0.87 -1.94 32.65
N THR A 209 1.65 -1.15 31.93
CA THR A 209 1.51 -0.97 30.49
C THR A 209 2.87 -1.18 29.85
N LEU A 210 3.02 -2.28 29.14
CA LEU A 210 4.25 -2.66 28.44
C LEU A 210 4.18 -2.14 27.02
N ASN A 211 5.25 -1.47 26.57
CA ASN A 211 5.34 -0.90 25.21
C ASN A 211 6.35 -1.66 24.35
N ASN A 212 7.26 -2.40 24.97
CA ASN A 212 8.30 -3.15 24.29
C ASN A 212 8.63 -4.44 25.05
N THR A 213 9.49 -5.28 24.49
CA THR A 213 9.88 -6.57 25.05
C THR A 213 10.88 -6.44 26.20
N ASP A 214 11.56 -5.31 26.35
CA ASP A 214 12.51 -5.05 27.44
C ASP A 214 11.82 -4.44 28.68
N ASP A 215 10.59 -3.98 28.53
CA ASP A 215 9.83 -3.45 29.66
C ASP A 215 9.57 -4.56 30.70
N THR A 216 10.11 -4.38 31.88
CA THR A 216 9.86 -5.22 33.04
C THR A 216 9.22 -4.39 34.15
N GLU A 217 8.04 -3.81 33.85
CA GLU A 217 7.35 -2.97 34.82
C GLU A 217 6.73 -3.84 35.92
N LYS A 218 7.13 -3.62 37.18
CA LYS A 218 6.56 -4.29 38.38
C LYS A 218 6.64 -5.83 38.31
N ASN A 219 7.72 -6.39 37.74
CA ASN A 219 7.90 -7.83 37.49
C ASN A 219 6.85 -8.42 36.54
N ILE A 220 6.39 -7.61 35.58
CA ILE A 220 5.55 -8.05 34.47
C ILE A 220 6.33 -7.81 33.18
N SER A 221 6.41 -8.81 32.30
CA SER A 221 7.10 -8.74 31.03
C SER A 221 6.24 -9.30 29.90
N VAL A 222 6.58 -8.98 28.67
CA VAL A 222 5.95 -9.51 27.47
C VAL A 222 7.02 -9.98 26.48
N SER A 223 6.79 -11.10 25.82
CA SER A 223 7.61 -11.59 24.71
C SER A 223 6.74 -11.89 23.50
N VAL A 224 7.38 -11.87 22.32
CA VAL A 224 6.78 -12.20 21.00
C VAL A 224 7.40 -13.49 20.51
N SER A 225 6.59 -14.37 19.92
CA SER A 225 7.05 -15.62 19.31
C SER A 225 6.13 -16.02 18.15
N ASN A 226 6.54 -17.05 17.38
CA ASN A 226 5.76 -17.61 16.29
C ASN A 226 5.30 -16.53 15.28
N ALA A 227 6.14 -15.53 15.03
CA ALA A 227 5.84 -14.47 14.09
C ALA A 227 5.87 -15.02 12.65
N LYS A 228 4.82 -14.71 11.89
CA LYS A 228 4.73 -15.02 10.45
C LYS A 228 4.14 -13.82 9.73
N VAL A 229 4.85 -13.28 8.77
CA VAL A 229 4.36 -12.16 7.95
C VAL A 229 3.14 -12.63 7.13
N ILE A 230 2.12 -11.80 7.11
CA ILE A 230 0.89 -12.01 6.33
C ILE A 230 1.08 -11.34 4.95
N THR A 231 1.35 -10.03 4.96
CA THR A 231 1.58 -9.18 3.79
C THR A 231 2.05 -7.80 4.24
N HIS A 232 2.36 -6.91 3.30
CA HIS A 232 2.68 -5.52 3.60
C HIS A 232 2.04 -4.56 2.58
N ASP A 233 1.92 -3.29 2.96
CA ASP A 233 1.60 -2.17 2.07
C ASP A 233 2.74 -1.13 2.08
N ASN A 234 2.55 0.01 1.45
CA ASN A 234 3.59 1.05 1.39
C ASN A 234 4.04 1.59 2.76
N SER A 235 3.22 1.44 3.80
CA SER A 235 3.45 2.06 5.12
C SER A 235 3.64 1.07 6.25
N TYR A 236 3.09 -0.15 6.12
CA TYR A 236 3.02 -1.11 7.21
C TYR A 236 3.32 -2.53 6.76
N ILE A 237 3.85 -3.31 7.70
CA ILE A 237 3.97 -4.76 7.63
C ILE A 237 2.93 -5.36 8.58
N TYR A 238 2.23 -6.39 8.13
CA TYR A 238 1.21 -7.11 8.90
C TYR A 238 1.71 -8.52 9.16
N ARG A 239 1.76 -8.91 10.44
CA ARG A 239 2.14 -10.27 10.82
C ARG A 239 1.20 -10.86 11.87
N LYS A 240 1.04 -12.16 11.86
CA LYS A 240 0.50 -12.93 12.99
C LYS A 240 1.65 -13.25 13.93
N ALA A 241 1.41 -13.17 15.24
CA ALA A 241 2.38 -13.57 16.26
C ALA A 241 1.65 -14.09 17.50
N THR A 242 2.39 -14.75 18.39
CA THR A 242 1.94 -15.13 19.72
C THR A 242 2.63 -14.22 20.74
N MET A 243 1.86 -13.55 21.57
CA MET A 243 2.36 -12.80 22.72
C MET A 243 2.25 -13.63 23.99
N THR A 244 3.28 -13.59 24.82
CA THR A 244 3.29 -14.23 26.14
C THR A 244 3.61 -13.19 27.21
N VAL A 245 2.65 -12.97 28.12
CA VAL A 245 2.81 -12.12 29.29
C VAL A 245 3.15 -13.00 30.50
N LYS A 246 4.20 -12.61 31.23
CA LYS A 246 4.62 -13.27 32.49
C LYS A 246 4.53 -12.27 33.64
N SER A 247 4.15 -12.75 34.82
CA SER A 247 4.04 -11.96 36.04
C SER A 247 4.43 -12.82 37.24
N ASP A 248 4.81 -12.16 38.34
CA ASP A 248 4.96 -12.81 39.68
C ASP A 248 3.62 -12.92 40.44
N GLU A 249 2.54 -12.40 39.87
CA GLU A 249 1.18 -12.45 40.44
C GLU A 249 0.19 -13.00 39.41
N THR A 250 -0.98 -13.45 39.88
CA THR A 250 -2.09 -13.84 39.00
C THR A 250 -2.51 -12.70 38.11
N ILE A 251 -2.59 -12.94 36.80
CA ILE A 251 -3.04 -11.97 35.80
C ILE A 251 -4.56 -12.06 35.68
N ASN A 252 -5.25 -10.95 35.93
CA ASN A 252 -6.70 -10.87 35.89
C ASN A 252 -7.25 -10.31 34.57
N LYS A 253 -6.51 -9.35 33.94
CA LYS A 253 -6.92 -8.76 32.67
C LYS A 253 -5.73 -8.47 31.78
N ILE A 254 -5.93 -8.63 30.48
CA ILE A 254 -5.02 -8.13 29.43
C ILE A 254 -5.82 -7.28 28.44
N ASN A 255 -5.36 -6.05 28.18
CA ASN A 255 -6.01 -5.06 27.29
C ASN A 255 -7.52 -4.87 27.56
N GLY A 256 -7.93 -4.96 28.85
CA GLY A 256 -9.32 -4.80 29.27
C GLY A 256 -10.16 -6.07 29.23
N ILE A 257 -9.67 -7.16 28.66
CA ILE A 257 -10.36 -8.46 28.62
C ILE A 257 -10.03 -9.25 29.90
N ASP A 258 -11.07 -9.76 30.56
CA ASP A 258 -10.91 -10.59 31.72
C ASP A 258 -10.31 -11.96 31.38
N ILE A 259 -9.32 -12.40 32.15
CA ILE A 259 -8.75 -13.75 32.04
C ILE A 259 -9.73 -14.74 32.68
N PRO A 260 -10.19 -15.78 31.96
CA PRO A 260 -11.09 -16.77 32.51
C PRO A 260 -10.37 -17.60 33.62
N LYS A 261 -11.11 -18.10 34.57
CA LYS A 261 -10.55 -18.94 35.66
C LYS A 261 -10.02 -20.29 35.18
N THR A 262 -10.51 -20.77 34.06
CA THR A 262 -10.09 -22.03 33.41
C THR A 262 -9.96 -21.83 31.92
N SER A 263 -8.95 -22.47 31.34
CA SER A 263 -8.77 -22.45 29.86
C SER A 263 -9.95 -23.14 29.19
N THR A 264 -10.44 -22.54 28.13
CA THR A 264 -11.47 -23.11 27.25
C THR A 264 -11.05 -22.92 25.80
N ASP A 265 -11.47 -23.81 24.90
CA ASP A 265 -11.21 -23.70 23.46
C ASP A 265 -11.78 -22.42 22.81
N GLN A 266 -12.71 -21.77 23.51
CA GLN A 266 -13.35 -20.53 23.08
C GLN A 266 -12.58 -19.28 23.53
N SER A 267 -11.67 -19.38 24.49
CA SER A 267 -10.86 -18.27 24.97
C SER A 267 -9.68 -17.99 24.02
N VAL A 268 -9.38 -16.71 23.82
CA VAL A 268 -8.13 -16.32 23.14
C VAL A 268 -6.91 -16.62 24.01
N PHE A 269 -7.08 -16.67 25.34
CA PHE A 269 -5.99 -16.86 26.29
C PHE A 269 -5.68 -18.33 26.53
N ILE A 270 -4.40 -18.66 26.47
CA ILE A 270 -3.80 -19.91 26.89
C ILE A 270 -3.01 -19.59 28.18
N MET A 271 -3.23 -20.31 29.24
CA MET A 271 -2.68 -19.98 30.55
C MET A 271 -2.13 -21.21 31.25
N ASN A 272 -1.16 -20.99 32.14
CA ASN A 272 -0.70 -22.00 33.09
C ASN A 272 -1.66 -22.14 34.29
N GLU A 273 -1.40 -23.09 35.18
CA GLU A 273 -2.27 -23.38 36.34
C GLU A 273 -2.38 -22.19 37.32
N GLU A 274 -1.32 -21.38 37.44
CA GLU A 274 -1.26 -20.22 38.35
C GLU A 274 -1.82 -18.94 37.74
N ASN A 275 -2.18 -18.95 36.45
CA ASN A 275 -2.61 -17.79 35.69
C ASN A 275 -1.61 -16.60 35.75
N ASN A 276 -0.33 -16.91 35.81
CA ASN A 276 0.75 -15.92 35.83
C ASN A 276 1.61 -15.93 34.55
N ILE A 277 1.34 -16.87 33.64
CA ILE A 277 1.87 -16.93 32.27
C ILE A 277 0.69 -17.08 31.33
N ILE A 278 0.46 -16.04 30.52
CA ILE A 278 -0.69 -15.98 29.60
C ILE A 278 -0.19 -15.75 28.17
N SER A 279 -0.53 -16.66 27.28
CA SER A 279 -0.24 -16.51 25.84
C SER A 279 -1.52 -16.25 25.03
N PHE A 280 -1.42 -15.49 23.98
CA PHE A 280 -2.53 -15.18 23.07
C PHE A 280 -2.02 -14.78 21.68
N ASP A 281 -2.76 -15.17 20.65
CA ASP A 281 -2.45 -14.83 19.27
C ASP A 281 -2.95 -13.43 18.91
N VAL A 282 -2.14 -12.75 18.10
CA VAL A 282 -2.37 -11.36 17.66
C VAL A 282 -2.08 -11.19 16.17
N ILE A 283 -2.65 -10.13 15.59
CA ILE A 283 -2.12 -9.50 14.38
C ILE A 283 -1.45 -8.20 14.80
N GLN A 284 -0.19 -8.03 14.41
CA GLN A 284 0.54 -6.79 14.57
C GLN A 284 0.54 -6.02 13.24
N LYS A 285 0.21 -4.72 13.33
CA LYS A 285 0.40 -3.73 12.27
C LYS A 285 1.63 -2.91 12.64
N ILE A 286 2.72 -3.10 11.91
CA ILE A 286 4.06 -2.59 12.20
C ILE A 286 4.40 -1.51 11.18
N SER A 287 4.71 -0.29 11.64
CA SER A 287 5.11 0.81 10.77
C SER A 287 6.46 0.53 10.12
N LYS A 288 6.58 0.78 8.82
CA LYS A 288 7.86 0.82 8.11
C LYS A 288 8.70 2.07 8.43
N GLU A 289 8.15 3.03 9.17
CA GLU A 289 8.89 4.16 9.70
C GLU A 289 9.70 3.75 10.93
N GLN A 290 10.97 4.18 10.95
CA GLN A 290 11.86 3.99 12.09
C GLN A 290 11.50 4.96 13.23
N SER A 291 11.67 4.53 14.48
CA SER A 291 11.68 5.43 15.63
C SER A 291 12.81 6.45 15.51
N SER A 292 12.61 7.65 16.05
CA SER A 292 13.69 8.64 16.23
C SER A 292 14.73 8.14 17.23
N GLU A 293 14.31 7.35 18.22
CA GLU A 293 15.15 6.74 19.23
C GLU A 293 15.75 5.41 18.76
N THR A 294 16.72 4.92 19.48
CA THR A 294 17.36 3.62 19.29
C THR A 294 17.34 2.84 20.59
N ILE A 295 17.36 1.52 20.49
CA ILE A 295 17.62 0.61 21.60
C ILE A 295 18.93 -0.14 21.29
N ASP A 296 19.91 -0.07 22.18
CA ASP A 296 21.24 -0.64 21.96
C ASP A 296 21.80 -0.32 20.55
N GLY A 297 21.65 0.96 20.15
CA GLY A 297 22.07 1.44 18.82
C GLY A 297 21.14 1.06 17.65
N THR A 298 20.15 0.23 17.86
CA THR A 298 19.28 -0.34 16.83
C THR A 298 18.00 0.47 16.63
N LYS A 299 17.55 0.57 15.39
CA LYS A 299 16.27 1.18 15.02
C LYS A 299 15.14 0.18 15.12
N TYR A 300 14.03 0.60 15.66
CA TYR A 300 12.79 -0.18 15.77
C TYR A 300 11.60 0.55 15.11
N ALA A 301 10.49 -0.16 14.94
CA ALA A 301 9.29 0.41 14.34
C ALA A 301 8.75 1.57 15.19
N LYS A 302 8.53 2.72 14.57
CA LYS A 302 8.00 3.93 15.23
C LYS A 302 6.65 3.67 15.89
N ASN A 303 5.77 2.95 15.20
CA ASN A 303 4.45 2.61 15.70
C ASN A 303 4.15 1.13 15.46
N VAL A 304 3.65 0.47 16.47
CA VAL A 304 3.08 -0.87 16.37
C VAL A 304 1.69 -0.85 17.00
N THR A 305 0.73 -1.44 16.32
CA THR A 305 -0.60 -1.69 16.89
C THR A 305 -0.86 -3.18 16.91
N THR A 306 -1.14 -3.68 18.09
CA THR A 306 -1.41 -5.10 18.33
C THR A 306 -2.90 -5.34 18.48
N TYR A 307 -3.44 -6.25 17.67
CA TYR A 307 -4.85 -6.65 17.62
C TYR A 307 -4.98 -8.11 18.07
N MET A 308 -5.69 -8.35 19.14
CA MET A 308 -5.93 -9.71 19.63
C MET A 308 -6.82 -10.49 18.65
N LEU A 309 -6.49 -11.73 18.36
CA LEU A 309 -7.33 -12.64 17.57
C LEU A 309 -8.56 -13.06 18.38
N SER A 310 -9.34 -12.07 18.80
CA SER A 310 -10.54 -12.23 19.62
C SER A 310 -11.62 -11.21 19.26
N LYS A 311 -12.84 -11.47 19.76
CA LYS A 311 -13.86 -10.45 19.97
C LYS A 311 -13.52 -9.62 21.22
N SER A 312 -14.20 -8.47 21.41
CA SER A 312 -14.00 -7.59 22.58
C SER A 312 -14.26 -8.25 23.94
N ASN A 313 -14.95 -9.37 23.96
CA ASN A 313 -15.22 -10.19 25.17
C ASN A 313 -14.22 -11.34 25.38
N GLY A 314 -13.13 -11.41 24.61
CA GLY A 314 -12.12 -12.46 24.71
C GLY A 314 -12.44 -13.78 23.99
N THR A 315 -13.57 -13.87 23.30
CA THR A 315 -13.88 -15.06 22.48
C THR A 315 -12.91 -15.16 21.31
N LYS A 316 -12.24 -16.29 21.17
CA LYS A 316 -11.23 -16.55 20.13
C LYS A 316 -11.80 -16.38 18.72
N VAL A 317 -11.06 -15.70 17.87
CA VAL A 317 -11.26 -15.63 16.41
C VAL A 317 -10.19 -16.50 15.77
N LYS A 318 -10.60 -17.52 15.02
CA LYS A 318 -9.67 -18.39 14.30
C LYS A 318 -9.16 -17.69 13.04
N PHE A 319 -7.87 -17.51 12.96
CA PHE A 319 -7.16 -17.02 11.78
C PHE A 319 -5.75 -17.63 11.74
N ASP A 320 -5.46 -18.37 10.70
CA ASP A 320 -4.16 -18.95 10.46
C ASP A 320 -3.59 -18.47 9.15
N VAL A 321 -2.31 -18.13 9.14
CA VAL A 321 -1.58 -17.75 7.92
C VAL A 321 -1.17 -19.02 7.19
N SER A 322 -1.63 -19.17 5.97
CA SER A 322 -1.42 -20.34 5.13
C SER A 322 -0.63 -19.95 3.87
N ASP A 323 0.23 -20.83 3.40
CA ASP A 323 1.06 -20.58 2.20
C ASP A 323 0.27 -20.77 0.91
N ASP A 324 -0.88 -21.46 0.96
CA ASP A 324 -1.84 -21.63 -0.13
C ASP A 324 -2.88 -20.49 -0.22
N THR A 325 -2.66 -19.42 0.53
CA THR A 325 -3.55 -18.27 0.60
C THR A 325 -2.78 -17.01 0.25
N THR A 326 -3.29 -16.26 -0.71
CA THR A 326 -2.74 -14.95 -1.08
C THR A 326 -3.37 -13.86 -0.21
N TYR A 327 -2.55 -12.94 0.29
CA TYR A 327 -3.00 -11.87 1.16
C TYR A 327 -2.67 -10.51 0.54
N SER A 328 -3.58 -9.55 0.70
CA SER A 328 -3.39 -8.16 0.31
C SER A 328 -3.98 -7.20 1.33
N ILE A 329 -3.72 -5.89 1.16
CA ILE A 329 -4.32 -4.84 1.98
C ILE A 329 -5.20 -3.97 1.11
N SER A 330 -6.50 -3.97 1.39
CA SER A 330 -7.45 -3.09 0.73
C SER A 330 -8.27 -2.31 1.75
N LYS A 331 -8.25 -0.98 1.60
CA LYS A 331 -9.03 -0.07 2.48
C LYS A 331 -8.81 -0.35 3.98
N GLY A 332 -7.56 -0.63 4.36
CA GLY A 332 -7.18 -0.91 5.76
C GLY A 332 -7.60 -2.28 6.30
N LYS A 333 -8.12 -3.16 5.47
CA LYS A 333 -8.42 -4.56 5.80
C LYS A 333 -7.40 -5.48 5.16
N ILE A 334 -7.10 -6.58 5.81
CA ILE A 334 -6.40 -7.70 5.18
C ILE A 334 -7.44 -8.48 4.37
N ILE A 335 -7.18 -8.68 3.10
CA ILE A 335 -7.97 -9.54 2.21
C ILE A 335 -7.21 -10.85 2.06
N ALA A 336 -7.88 -11.96 2.31
CA ALA A 336 -7.35 -13.30 2.08
C ALA A 336 -8.11 -13.96 0.94
N CYS A 337 -7.38 -14.44 -0.04
CA CYS A 337 -7.87 -15.15 -1.22
C CYS A 337 -7.28 -16.56 -1.25
N LYS A 338 -8.15 -17.55 -1.35
CA LYS A 338 -7.74 -18.95 -1.49
C LYS A 338 -8.45 -19.62 -2.66
N ILE A 339 -7.69 -20.32 -3.47
CA ILE A 339 -8.19 -21.22 -4.47
C ILE A 339 -8.42 -22.58 -3.82
N ASN A 340 -9.65 -23.05 -3.89
CA ASN A 340 -10.03 -24.32 -3.28
C ASN A 340 -9.77 -25.50 -4.24
N GLU A 341 -9.56 -26.69 -3.69
CA GLU A 341 -9.33 -27.92 -4.46
C GLU A 341 -10.49 -28.27 -5.44
N ASN A 342 -11.70 -27.79 -5.16
CA ASN A 342 -12.86 -27.98 -6.03
C ASN A 342 -12.98 -26.95 -7.16
N GLY A 343 -11.95 -26.12 -7.38
CA GLY A 343 -11.92 -25.12 -8.45
C GLY A 343 -12.75 -23.86 -8.16
N THR A 344 -13.08 -23.59 -6.89
CA THR A 344 -13.75 -22.34 -6.50
C THR A 344 -12.78 -21.38 -5.81
N ILE A 345 -13.10 -20.07 -5.82
CA ILE A 345 -12.36 -19.03 -5.12
C ILE A 345 -13.08 -18.63 -3.84
N SER A 346 -12.35 -18.59 -2.73
CA SER A 346 -12.81 -18.12 -1.43
C SER A 346 -12.17 -16.79 -1.08
N ALA A 347 -12.95 -15.84 -0.57
CA ALA A 347 -12.47 -14.54 -0.16
C ALA A 347 -12.90 -14.22 1.29
N GLN A 348 -11.97 -13.61 2.07
CA GLN A 348 -12.23 -13.17 3.43
C GLN A 348 -11.69 -11.75 3.61
N GLY A 349 -12.47 -10.92 4.30
CA GLY A 349 -12.05 -9.60 4.76
C GLY A 349 -11.78 -9.63 6.26
N ILE A 350 -10.55 -9.33 6.67
CA ILE A 350 -10.10 -9.29 8.05
C ILE A 350 -9.97 -7.82 8.46
N SER A 351 -10.87 -7.36 9.33
CA SER A 351 -10.89 -5.99 9.84
C SER A 351 -10.10 -5.89 11.13
N LEU A 352 -9.17 -4.95 11.18
CA LEU A 352 -8.43 -4.56 12.38
C LEU A 352 -9.14 -3.36 13.01
N LYS A 353 -9.78 -3.53 14.17
CA LYS A 353 -10.67 -2.53 14.77
C LYS A 353 -10.46 -2.39 16.27
N SER A 354 -10.80 -1.23 16.80
CA SER A 354 -10.91 -1.03 18.24
C SER A 354 -12.38 -1.04 18.63
N GLU A 355 -12.76 -1.93 19.55
CA GLU A 355 -14.13 -2.13 19.98
C GLU A 355 -14.17 -2.13 21.52
N ALA A 356 -14.93 -1.24 22.11
CA ALA A 356 -14.99 -1.02 23.56
C ALA A 356 -13.60 -0.79 24.22
N GLY A 357 -12.66 -0.14 23.49
CA GLY A 357 -11.30 0.11 23.95
C GLY A 357 -10.34 -1.06 23.81
N VAL A 358 -10.77 -2.17 23.20
CA VAL A 358 -9.97 -3.36 22.92
C VAL A 358 -9.67 -3.43 21.42
N ASN A 359 -8.40 -3.59 21.06
CA ASN A 359 -8.01 -3.86 19.68
C ASN A 359 -8.25 -5.32 19.34
N THR A 360 -9.15 -5.56 18.41
CA THR A 360 -9.68 -6.88 18.05
C THR A 360 -9.69 -7.10 16.54
N VAL A 361 -9.97 -8.34 16.15
CA VAL A 361 -10.05 -8.76 14.74
C VAL A 361 -11.47 -9.22 14.43
N GLY A 362 -12.03 -8.71 13.33
CA GLY A 362 -13.28 -9.20 12.78
C GLY A 362 -13.07 -9.86 11.42
N ILE A 363 -13.62 -11.05 11.21
CA ILE A 363 -13.52 -11.75 9.91
C ILE A 363 -14.91 -11.85 9.30
N LYS A 364 -15.02 -11.46 8.03
CA LYS A 364 -16.17 -11.69 7.19
C LYS A 364 -15.74 -12.50 5.97
N LYS A 365 -16.61 -13.39 5.50
CA LYS A 365 -16.35 -14.27 4.34
C LYS A 365 -17.43 -14.06 3.31
N ALA A 366 -17.04 -14.06 2.02
CA ALA A 366 -17.96 -14.31 0.94
C ALA A 366 -18.18 -15.82 0.79
N ASP A 367 -19.29 -16.20 0.18
CA ASP A 367 -19.49 -17.57 -0.29
C ASP A 367 -18.40 -17.90 -1.33
N ALA A 368 -18.02 -19.17 -1.38
CA ALA A 368 -17.10 -19.65 -2.40
C ALA A 368 -17.80 -19.62 -3.76
N GLU A 369 -17.12 -19.09 -4.79
CA GLU A 369 -17.66 -18.84 -6.11
C GLU A 369 -16.85 -19.54 -7.19
N GLU A 370 -17.48 -19.85 -8.31
CA GLU A 370 -16.79 -20.27 -9.52
C GLU A 370 -16.00 -19.09 -10.10
N TYR A 371 -14.92 -19.37 -10.80
CA TYR A 371 -14.10 -18.37 -11.46
C TYR A 371 -13.36 -18.96 -12.66
N SER A 372 -13.15 -18.16 -13.70
CA SER A 372 -12.24 -18.48 -14.80
C SER A 372 -10.83 -17.99 -14.49
N ASP A 373 -10.70 -16.77 -13.94
CA ASP A 373 -9.43 -16.19 -13.49
C ASP A 373 -9.66 -15.18 -12.36
N HIS A 374 -8.58 -14.79 -11.68
CA HIS A 374 -8.61 -13.80 -10.61
C HIS A 374 -7.32 -12.98 -10.58
N ALA A 375 -7.41 -11.77 -10.04
CA ALA A 375 -6.27 -10.87 -9.86
C ALA A 375 -6.42 -10.05 -8.59
N ILE A 376 -5.31 -9.56 -8.06
CA ILE A 376 -5.29 -8.55 -7.01
C ILE A 376 -4.66 -7.30 -7.60
N ASP A 377 -5.35 -6.17 -7.51
CA ASP A 377 -4.90 -4.92 -8.09
C ASP A 377 -3.86 -4.19 -7.20
N VAL A 378 -3.31 -3.09 -7.69
CA VAL A 378 -2.31 -2.27 -6.97
C VAL A 378 -2.83 -1.69 -5.65
N ASN A 379 -4.14 -1.61 -5.45
CA ASN A 379 -4.81 -1.16 -4.23
C ASN A 379 -5.21 -2.33 -3.31
N GLY A 380 -4.77 -3.55 -3.63
CA GLY A 380 -5.05 -4.77 -2.87
C GLY A 380 -6.48 -5.27 -3.01
N VAL A 381 -7.24 -4.77 -3.98
CA VAL A 381 -8.61 -5.23 -4.25
C VAL A 381 -8.57 -6.54 -5.01
N LEU A 382 -9.34 -7.51 -4.55
CA LEU A 382 -9.47 -8.82 -5.20
C LEU A 382 -10.56 -8.76 -6.26
N TRP A 383 -10.20 -9.21 -7.46
CA TRP A 383 -11.05 -9.33 -8.64
C TRP A 383 -11.18 -10.76 -9.09
N ARG A 384 -12.30 -11.13 -9.70
CA ARG A 384 -12.48 -12.40 -10.41
C ARG A 384 -13.24 -12.22 -11.72
N LEU A 385 -12.92 -13.04 -12.68
CA LEU A 385 -13.63 -13.19 -13.95
C LEU A 385 -14.45 -14.48 -13.91
N ASP A 386 -15.70 -14.41 -14.33
CA ASP A 386 -16.54 -15.59 -14.46
C ASP A 386 -17.76 -15.29 -15.34
N GLY A 387 -18.07 -16.23 -16.28
CA GLY A 387 -19.25 -16.18 -17.12
C GLY A 387 -19.44 -14.88 -17.90
N GLY A 388 -18.33 -14.20 -18.29
CA GLY A 388 -18.33 -12.92 -18.99
C GLY A 388 -18.65 -11.73 -18.09
N TYR A 389 -18.39 -11.85 -16.79
CA TYR A 389 -18.46 -10.74 -15.86
C TYR A 389 -17.17 -10.59 -15.05
N ILE A 390 -16.74 -9.36 -14.86
CA ILE A 390 -15.67 -9.02 -13.92
C ILE A 390 -16.33 -8.59 -12.61
N TYR A 391 -15.92 -9.24 -11.52
CA TYR A 391 -16.43 -9.00 -10.18
C TYR A 391 -15.34 -8.44 -9.30
N ARG A 392 -15.74 -7.55 -8.39
CA ARG A 392 -14.90 -7.00 -7.33
C ARG A 392 -15.36 -7.51 -5.98
N TYR A 393 -14.44 -8.00 -5.15
CA TYR A 393 -14.74 -8.34 -3.77
C TYR A 393 -14.90 -7.08 -2.92
N ASN A 394 -15.97 -6.98 -2.13
CA ASN A 394 -16.24 -5.79 -1.30
C ASN A 394 -15.47 -5.79 0.04
N GLY A 395 -14.61 -6.77 0.29
CA GLY A 395 -13.87 -6.92 1.55
C GLY A 395 -14.76 -7.35 2.73
N ALA A 396 -15.94 -7.94 2.46
CA ALA A 396 -16.88 -8.43 3.46
C ALA A 396 -17.54 -9.74 3.02
N THR A 397 -18.72 -9.68 2.41
CA THR A 397 -19.55 -10.87 2.13
C THR A 397 -19.89 -11.05 0.66
N ASP A 398 -19.60 -10.04 -0.20
CA ASP A 398 -20.18 -10.04 -1.53
C ASP A 398 -19.15 -9.81 -2.64
N TRP A 399 -19.43 -10.37 -3.80
CA TRP A 399 -18.82 -10.10 -5.07
C TRP A 399 -19.72 -9.17 -5.90
N ILE A 400 -19.23 -8.00 -6.24
CA ILE A 400 -19.97 -6.96 -6.96
C ILE A 400 -19.61 -7.04 -8.44
N LYS A 401 -20.62 -7.21 -9.32
CA LYS A 401 -20.43 -7.12 -10.78
C LYS A 401 -20.05 -5.70 -11.17
N VAL A 402 -18.93 -5.52 -11.83
CA VAL A 402 -18.43 -4.20 -12.27
C VAL A 402 -18.50 -4.06 -13.79
N TYR A 403 -18.04 -5.07 -14.52
CA TYR A 403 -18.02 -5.06 -15.97
C TYR A 403 -18.69 -6.30 -16.57
N LYS A 404 -19.31 -6.12 -17.72
CA LYS A 404 -19.77 -7.18 -18.63
C LYS A 404 -18.84 -7.22 -19.82
N VAL A 405 -18.17 -8.35 -20.02
CA VAL A 405 -17.30 -8.64 -21.16
C VAL A 405 -17.88 -9.77 -22.00
N ASP A 406 -17.20 -10.21 -23.04
CA ASP A 406 -17.63 -11.40 -23.81
C ASP A 406 -17.60 -12.65 -22.92
N GLY A 407 -18.54 -13.56 -23.14
CA GLY A 407 -18.68 -14.77 -22.33
C GLY A 407 -17.57 -15.81 -22.54
N SER A 408 -16.77 -15.68 -23.59
CA SER A 408 -15.63 -16.55 -23.85
C SER A 408 -14.40 -16.22 -23.01
N MET A 409 -14.30 -15.02 -22.44
CA MET A 409 -13.12 -14.55 -21.71
C MET A 409 -12.79 -15.44 -20.52
N THR A 410 -11.53 -15.92 -20.45
CA THR A 410 -11.04 -16.83 -19.42
C THR A 410 -9.85 -16.30 -18.62
N ARG A 411 -9.18 -15.24 -19.09
CA ARG A 411 -8.00 -14.65 -18.44
C ARG A 411 -8.22 -13.18 -18.10
N LEU A 412 -7.55 -12.71 -17.04
CA LEU A 412 -7.74 -11.38 -16.47
C LEU A 412 -6.42 -10.81 -15.93
N SER A 413 -6.04 -9.63 -16.40
CA SER A 413 -4.98 -8.80 -15.80
C SER A 413 -5.56 -7.48 -15.31
N VAL A 414 -5.20 -7.05 -14.10
CA VAL A 414 -5.76 -5.86 -13.45
C VAL A 414 -4.65 -5.04 -12.80
N TYR A 415 -4.49 -3.78 -13.19
CA TYR A 415 -3.71 -2.82 -12.45
C TYR A 415 -4.57 -2.09 -11.40
N ASP A 416 -5.72 -1.56 -11.83
CA ASP A 416 -6.77 -0.96 -11.00
C ASP A 416 -8.14 -1.09 -11.72
N GLU A 417 -9.22 -0.52 -11.17
CA GLU A 417 -10.55 -0.65 -11.78
C GLU A 417 -10.68 0.04 -13.15
N ASN A 418 -9.76 0.93 -13.53
CA ASN A 418 -9.76 1.64 -14.79
C ASN A 418 -8.79 1.06 -15.83
N ASN A 419 -7.88 0.21 -15.39
CA ASN A 419 -6.83 -0.37 -16.24
C ASN A 419 -6.84 -1.89 -16.10
N MET A 420 -7.53 -2.56 -17.03
CA MET A 420 -7.66 -4.02 -17.08
C MET A 420 -7.55 -4.53 -18.51
N LEU A 421 -7.16 -5.78 -18.65
CA LEU A 421 -7.23 -6.55 -19.88
C LEU A 421 -7.81 -7.92 -19.56
N VAL A 422 -8.77 -8.35 -20.37
CA VAL A 422 -9.33 -9.71 -20.32
C VAL A 422 -9.22 -10.34 -21.71
N TRP A 423 -8.96 -11.64 -21.76
CA TRP A 423 -8.78 -12.35 -23.03
C TRP A 423 -9.13 -13.82 -22.93
N ASP A 424 -9.26 -14.42 -24.09
CA ASP A 424 -9.29 -15.85 -24.30
C ASP A 424 -8.52 -16.19 -25.56
N GLU A 425 -7.53 -17.04 -25.43
CA GLU A 425 -6.65 -17.44 -26.53
C GLU A 425 -7.39 -18.29 -27.58
N GLU A 426 -8.21 -19.25 -27.13
CA GLU A 426 -8.93 -20.17 -28.03
C GLU A 426 -10.03 -19.46 -28.81
N ALA A 427 -10.70 -18.48 -28.19
CA ALA A 427 -11.73 -17.68 -28.83
C ALA A 427 -11.14 -16.53 -29.68
N GLU A 428 -9.82 -16.32 -29.64
CA GLU A 428 -9.12 -15.23 -30.32
C GLU A 428 -9.75 -13.86 -30.06
N ARG A 429 -10.01 -13.56 -28.79
CA ARG A 429 -10.69 -12.33 -28.36
C ARG A 429 -10.06 -11.71 -27.12
N TYR A 430 -10.04 -10.40 -27.09
CA TYR A 430 -9.60 -9.65 -25.92
C TYR A 430 -10.38 -8.34 -25.74
N SER A 431 -10.44 -7.81 -24.53
CA SER A 431 -11.02 -6.51 -24.20
C SER A 431 -10.09 -5.70 -23.34
N ILE A 432 -9.91 -4.44 -23.67
CA ILE A 432 -9.12 -3.48 -22.92
C ILE A 432 -10.05 -2.52 -22.21
N ILE A 433 -9.91 -2.42 -20.90
CA ILE A 433 -10.52 -1.39 -20.07
C ILE A 433 -9.43 -0.38 -19.77
N ASN A 434 -9.50 0.79 -20.41
CA ASN A 434 -8.60 1.91 -20.20
C ASN A 434 -9.46 3.17 -20.07
N LYS A 435 -9.73 3.58 -18.85
CA LYS A 435 -10.54 4.75 -18.56
C LYS A 435 -9.66 5.83 -17.97
N ALA A 436 -9.75 7.02 -18.54
CA ALA A 436 -9.22 8.20 -17.85
C ALA A 436 -9.86 8.29 -16.46
N PRO A 437 -9.09 8.69 -15.42
CA PRO A 437 -9.67 8.92 -14.10
C PRO A 437 -10.92 9.80 -14.26
N LYS A 438 -12.06 9.35 -13.79
CA LYS A 438 -13.29 10.15 -13.83
C LYS A 438 -13.02 11.49 -13.17
N ASP A 439 -13.42 12.57 -13.83
CA ASP A 439 -13.32 13.90 -13.27
C ASP A 439 -14.03 13.91 -11.91
N ASN A 440 -13.26 14.22 -10.86
CA ASN A 440 -13.62 14.00 -9.44
C ASN A 440 -14.92 14.65 -8.97
N SER A 441 -15.54 15.52 -9.78
CA SER A 441 -16.76 16.23 -9.40
C SER A 441 -18.01 15.34 -9.36
N GLN A 442 -18.08 14.29 -10.18
CA GLN A 442 -19.19 13.32 -10.17
C GLN A 442 -18.95 12.16 -9.21
N ALA A 443 -17.71 11.67 -9.10
CA ALA A 443 -17.37 10.58 -8.18
C ALA A 443 -17.53 10.97 -6.70
N LEU A 444 -17.42 12.27 -6.36
CA LEU A 444 -17.61 12.76 -4.99
C LEU A 444 -19.07 12.77 -4.55
N SER A 445 -20.00 13.10 -5.44
CA SER A 445 -21.45 13.04 -5.13
C SER A 445 -21.94 11.60 -4.97
N GLU A 446 -21.45 10.67 -5.81
CA GLU A 446 -21.77 9.23 -5.69
C GLU A 446 -21.11 8.58 -4.47
N ASN A 447 -19.91 9.04 -4.05
CA ASN A 447 -19.22 8.52 -2.87
C ASN A 447 -19.84 9.03 -1.56
N ILE A 448 -20.41 10.25 -1.54
CA ILE A 448 -21.15 10.75 -0.38
C ILE A 448 -22.42 9.93 -0.16
N GLU A 449 -23.19 9.63 -1.21
CA GLU A 449 -24.35 8.74 -1.11
C GLU A 449 -23.97 7.30 -0.72
N LYS A 450 -22.81 6.77 -1.20
CA LYS A 450 -22.32 5.44 -0.81
C LYS A 450 -21.76 5.39 0.61
N VAL A 451 -21.13 6.46 1.10
CA VAL A 451 -20.67 6.58 2.49
C VAL A 451 -21.85 6.61 3.45
N GLU A 452 -22.92 7.31 3.10
CA GLU A 452 -24.16 7.31 3.88
C GLU A 452 -24.83 5.92 3.94
N ASN A 453 -24.70 5.10 2.91
CA ASN A 453 -25.25 3.73 2.85
C ASN A 453 -24.34 2.64 3.43
N LEU A 454 -23.04 2.92 3.70
CA LEU A 454 -22.09 1.97 4.29
C LEU A 454 -21.97 2.09 5.83
N ILE A 455 -22.72 2.98 6.43
CA ILE A 455 -22.64 3.29 7.86
C ILE A 455 -23.66 2.42 8.61
N ASP A 456 -23.18 1.32 9.16
CA ASP A 456 -23.82 0.65 10.28
C ASP A 456 -23.66 1.54 11.55
N GLY A 457 -24.30 2.71 11.55
CA GLY A 457 -24.47 3.58 12.72
C GLY A 457 -23.24 4.29 13.31
N ASN A 458 -22.05 4.19 12.72
CA ASN A 458 -20.85 4.89 13.18
C ASN A 458 -20.43 5.99 12.19
N VAL A 459 -20.43 7.22 12.65
CA VAL A 459 -19.91 8.39 11.92
C VAL A 459 -18.40 8.22 11.73
N ILE A 460 -17.95 8.09 10.48
CA ILE A 460 -16.51 8.10 10.16
C ILE A 460 -16.07 9.56 10.19
N THR A 461 -15.17 9.92 11.08
CA THR A 461 -14.56 11.25 11.15
C THR A 461 -13.06 11.15 10.89
N GLY A 462 -12.47 12.21 10.34
CA GLY A 462 -11.04 12.29 10.07
C GLY A 462 -10.67 12.06 8.61
N TRP A 463 -9.40 11.74 8.37
CA TRP A 463 -8.87 11.54 7.03
C TRP A 463 -9.41 10.25 6.40
N ILE A 464 -9.95 10.38 5.20
CA ILE A 464 -10.36 9.27 4.35
C ILE A 464 -9.57 9.33 3.03
N LYS A 465 -9.15 8.18 2.54
CA LYS A 465 -8.56 8.07 1.21
C LYS A 465 -9.66 7.66 0.23
N ASN A 466 -9.86 8.48 -0.78
CA ASN A 466 -10.85 8.24 -1.82
C ASN A 466 -10.41 7.10 -2.73
N GLU A 467 -11.33 6.53 -3.49
CA GLU A 467 -11.04 5.44 -4.43
C GLU A 467 -10.02 5.84 -5.51
N SER A 468 -9.96 7.12 -5.87
CA SER A 468 -8.93 7.71 -6.76
C SER A 468 -7.55 7.89 -6.12
N GLY A 469 -7.34 7.42 -4.88
CA GLY A 469 -6.09 7.58 -4.14
C GLY A 469 -5.91 8.98 -3.52
N THR A 470 -6.82 9.93 -3.74
CA THR A 470 -6.82 11.25 -3.13
C THR A 470 -7.33 11.22 -1.68
N TRP A 471 -6.97 12.23 -0.89
CA TRP A 471 -7.39 12.32 0.50
C TRP A 471 -8.48 13.37 0.69
N SER A 472 -9.43 13.11 1.57
CA SER A 472 -10.45 14.03 2.05
C SER A 472 -10.56 13.96 3.57
N PHE A 473 -11.12 14.98 4.21
CA PHE A 473 -11.34 14.97 5.65
C PHE A 473 -12.83 15.10 5.95
N VAL A 474 -13.36 14.14 6.72
CA VAL A 474 -14.76 14.10 7.13
C VAL A 474 -14.90 14.69 8.52
N ASN A 475 -15.78 15.66 8.66
CA ASN A 475 -16.12 16.29 9.93
C ASN A 475 -17.07 15.43 10.77
N SER A 476 -17.29 15.83 12.02
CA SER A 476 -18.18 15.11 12.97
C SER A 476 -19.66 15.08 12.55
N ASP A 477 -20.07 15.95 11.65
CA ASP A 477 -21.40 15.99 11.03
C ASP A 477 -21.49 15.22 9.71
N SER A 478 -20.48 14.40 9.38
CA SER A 478 -20.34 13.65 8.13
C SER A 478 -20.11 14.52 6.88
N SER A 479 -19.89 15.82 7.02
CA SER A 479 -19.56 16.70 5.89
C SER A 479 -18.06 16.67 5.56
N LEU A 480 -17.71 16.89 4.28
CA LEU A 480 -16.32 17.09 3.87
C LEU A 480 -15.84 18.50 4.23
N ILE A 481 -14.66 18.59 4.84
CA ILE A 481 -13.97 19.85 5.04
C ILE A 481 -13.52 20.41 3.68
N LYS A 482 -13.65 21.73 3.50
CA LYS A 482 -13.20 22.49 2.33
C LYS A 482 -12.38 23.67 2.80
N GLY A 483 -11.39 24.08 1.99
CA GLY A 483 -10.46 25.13 2.38
C GLY A 483 -9.40 24.64 3.36
N TRP A 484 -8.93 25.51 4.22
CA TRP A 484 -7.87 25.23 5.17
C TRP A 484 -8.34 24.41 6.38
N LEU A 485 -7.64 23.31 6.63
CA LEU A 485 -7.81 22.43 7.80
C LEU A 485 -6.53 22.44 8.63
N ASN A 486 -6.66 22.68 9.92
CA ASN A 486 -5.58 22.39 10.86
C ASN A 486 -5.83 21.05 11.54
N ASP A 487 -4.96 20.10 11.32
CA ASP A 487 -5.02 18.78 11.97
C ASP A 487 -3.65 18.42 12.53
N ASN A 488 -3.61 18.10 13.83
CA ASN A 488 -2.37 17.76 14.56
C ASN A 488 -1.23 18.79 14.35
N SER A 489 -1.56 20.10 14.40
CA SER A 489 -0.64 21.23 14.19
C SER A 489 -0.07 21.38 12.77
N ASN A 490 -0.57 20.62 11.81
CA ASN A 490 -0.27 20.77 10.40
C ASN A 490 -1.46 21.40 9.68
N TRP A 491 -1.17 22.31 8.75
CA TRP A 491 -2.18 22.88 7.88
C TRP A 491 -2.26 22.11 6.58
N TYR A 492 -3.47 21.84 6.13
CA TYR A 492 -3.81 21.18 4.87
C TYR A 492 -4.81 22.06 4.12
N TYR A 493 -4.83 21.96 2.80
CA TYR A 493 -5.83 22.65 1.99
C TYR A 493 -6.63 21.62 1.19
N LEU A 494 -7.94 21.69 1.32
CA LEU A 494 -8.90 20.87 0.59
C LEU A 494 -9.67 21.77 -0.38
N ASP A 495 -9.76 21.36 -1.63
CA ASP A 495 -10.44 22.14 -2.66
C ASP A 495 -11.97 22.19 -2.45
N GLU A 496 -12.68 22.80 -3.41
CA GLU A 496 -14.14 22.94 -3.35
C GLU A 496 -14.88 21.58 -3.37
N ASN A 497 -14.20 20.52 -3.78
CA ASN A 497 -14.71 19.16 -3.75
C ASN A 497 -14.32 18.41 -2.46
N GLY A 498 -13.60 19.04 -1.55
CA GLY A 498 -13.08 18.43 -0.33
C GLY A 498 -11.87 17.53 -0.56
N VAL A 499 -11.16 17.67 -1.69
CA VAL A 499 -9.96 16.89 -2.01
C VAL A 499 -8.70 17.62 -1.56
N MET A 500 -7.84 16.94 -0.80
CA MET A 500 -6.57 17.47 -0.32
C MET A 500 -5.65 17.79 -1.49
N LYS A 501 -5.07 18.98 -1.48
CA LYS A 501 -4.14 19.45 -2.50
C LYS A 501 -2.69 19.21 -2.08
N THR A 502 -1.83 19.10 -3.09
CA THR A 502 -0.36 19.06 -2.98
C THR A 502 0.23 20.02 -4.01
N GLY A 503 1.50 20.42 -3.82
CA GLY A 503 2.14 21.39 -4.69
C GLY A 503 1.65 22.81 -4.48
N TRP A 504 1.80 23.67 -5.50
CA TRP A 504 1.43 25.08 -5.42
C TRP A 504 -0.08 25.28 -5.47
N ILE A 505 -0.60 26.09 -4.55
CA ILE A 505 -2.00 26.56 -4.57
C ILE A 505 -2.03 28.09 -4.42
N ASN A 506 -3.05 28.70 -5.00
CA ASN A 506 -3.36 30.12 -4.79
C ASN A 506 -4.66 30.22 -3.99
N ASP A 507 -4.61 30.85 -2.82
CA ASP A 507 -5.80 31.17 -2.03
C ASP A 507 -5.80 32.66 -1.69
N LYS A 508 -6.81 33.38 -2.15
CA LYS A 508 -7.00 34.83 -1.92
C LYS A 508 -5.76 35.64 -2.27
N ASP A 509 -5.25 35.45 -3.49
CA ASP A 509 -4.07 36.11 -4.06
C ASP A 509 -2.74 35.84 -3.32
N LYS A 510 -2.67 34.79 -2.52
CA LYS A 510 -1.45 34.32 -1.89
C LYS A 510 -1.13 32.92 -2.34
N TRP A 511 0.13 32.71 -2.66
CA TRP A 511 0.64 31.39 -3.02
C TRP A 511 1.11 30.65 -1.78
N TYR A 512 0.79 29.37 -1.70
CA TYR A 512 1.20 28.41 -0.67
C TYR A 512 1.73 27.15 -1.36
N TYR A 513 2.58 26.43 -0.68
CA TYR A 513 3.07 25.13 -1.16
C TYR A 513 2.69 24.03 -0.17
N LEU A 514 2.02 23.01 -0.66
CA LEU A 514 1.66 21.81 0.08
C LEU A 514 2.65 20.71 -0.27
N ASN A 515 3.27 20.11 0.72
CA ASN A 515 4.17 18.96 0.57
C ASN A 515 3.45 17.77 -0.07
N SER A 516 4.18 16.75 -0.50
CA SER A 516 3.60 15.52 -1.07
C SER A 516 2.63 14.78 -0.12
N ASN A 517 2.79 14.96 1.19
CA ASN A 517 1.86 14.46 2.21
C ASN A 517 0.67 15.40 2.50
N GLY A 518 0.51 16.48 1.74
CA GLY A 518 -0.54 17.48 1.87
C GLY A 518 -0.28 18.57 2.91
N SER A 519 0.73 18.46 3.77
CA SER A 519 1.00 19.48 4.79
C SER A 519 1.55 20.77 4.19
N MET A 520 1.13 21.93 4.70
CA MET A 520 1.62 23.23 4.26
C MET A 520 3.10 23.41 4.61
N ALA A 521 3.89 23.77 3.62
CA ALA A 521 5.32 24.05 3.80
C ALA A 521 5.54 25.44 4.39
N THR A 522 6.63 25.58 5.17
CA THR A 522 7.18 26.84 5.67
C THR A 522 8.71 26.83 5.52
N GLY A 523 9.32 27.99 5.43
CA GLY A 523 10.76 28.10 5.24
C GLY A 523 11.17 27.92 3.77
N TRP A 524 12.41 27.50 3.55
CA TRP A 524 12.97 27.32 2.22
C TRP A 524 12.49 26.00 1.59
N ILE A 525 12.01 26.08 0.35
CA ILE A 525 11.72 24.92 -0.48
C ILE A 525 12.45 25.05 -1.82
N LYS A 526 12.79 23.92 -2.44
CA LYS A 526 13.32 23.84 -3.79
C LYS A 526 12.33 23.14 -4.70
N GLU A 527 11.86 23.83 -5.73
CA GLU A 527 10.90 23.31 -6.68
C GLU A 527 11.36 23.64 -8.10
N SER A 528 11.42 22.64 -8.98
CA SER A 528 11.80 22.81 -10.40
C SER A 528 13.13 23.57 -10.60
N ASN A 529 14.15 23.33 -9.77
CA ASN A 529 15.46 23.97 -9.68
C ASN A 529 15.52 25.37 -9.08
N ASP A 530 14.41 26.02 -8.78
CA ASP A 530 14.35 27.31 -8.12
C ASP A 530 14.11 27.19 -6.63
N TRP A 531 14.66 28.13 -5.85
CA TRP A 531 14.41 28.25 -4.42
C TRP A 531 13.30 29.26 -4.16
N TYR A 532 12.39 28.91 -3.23
CA TYR A 532 11.29 29.75 -2.74
C TYR A 532 11.31 29.80 -1.23
N TYR A 533 10.83 30.90 -0.66
CA TYR A 533 10.69 31.02 0.78
C TYR A 533 9.22 31.20 1.19
N LEU A 534 8.71 30.27 2.00
CA LEU A 534 7.38 30.33 2.59
C LEU A 534 7.51 30.90 4.00
N LYS A 535 6.71 31.94 4.27
CA LYS A 535 6.66 32.59 5.59
C LYS A 535 6.13 31.62 6.65
N GLU A 536 6.19 31.97 7.93
CA GLU A 536 5.65 31.16 9.03
C GLU A 536 4.15 30.84 8.86
N ASN A 537 3.39 31.74 8.22
CA ASN A 537 1.99 31.53 7.88
C ASN A 537 1.79 30.77 6.56
N GLY A 538 2.81 30.18 5.98
CA GLY A 538 2.81 29.44 4.74
C GLY A 538 2.79 30.26 3.46
N ALA A 539 2.54 31.56 3.50
CA ALA A 539 2.47 32.39 2.30
C ALA A 539 3.85 32.58 1.66
N MET A 540 3.92 32.40 0.34
CA MET A 540 5.12 32.63 -0.46
C MET A 540 5.61 34.09 -0.30
N ALA A 541 6.90 34.23 -0.06
CA ALA A 541 7.52 35.55 0.06
C ALA A 541 7.91 36.08 -1.33
N THR A 542 7.89 37.41 -1.47
CA THR A 542 8.44 38.16 -2.60
C THR A 542 9.21 39.37 -2.08
N GLY A 543 10.16 39.88 -2.86
CA GLY A 543 11.01 40.99 -2.42
C GLY A 543 12.10 40.54 -1.43
N TRP A 544 12.60 41.49 -0.66
CA TRP A 544 13.62 41.21 0.34
C TRP A 544 13.08 40.46 1.55
N VAL A 545 13.76 39.39 1.94
CA VAL A 545 13.47 38.61 3.16
C VAL A 545 14.74 38.43 3.99
N TYR A 546 14.57 38.48 5.31
CA TYR A 546 15.66 38.28 6.26
C TYR A 546 15.48 36.95 6.97
N VAL A 547 16.42 36.01 6.75
CA VAL A 547 16.34 34.65 7.25
C VAL A 547 17.69 34.23 7.81
N LYS A 548 17.73 33.81 9.08
CA LYS A 548 18.98 33.35 9.76
C LYS A 548 20.13 34.30 9.56
N ASP A 549 19.92 35.56 9.89
CA ASP A 549 20.88 36.66 9.84
C ASP A 549 21.42 37.05 8.45
N LYS A 550 20.69 36.66 7.38
CA LYS A 550 21.07 36.93 6.00
C LYS A 550 19.85 37.46 5.21
N TRP A 551 20.15 38.37 4.26
CA TRP A 551 19.16 38.91 3.35
C TRP A 551 19.15 38.17 2.02
N TYR A 552 17.96 37.86 1.54
CA TYR A 552 17.68 37.22 0.24
C TYR A 552 16.66 38.04 -0.51
N TYR A 553 16.68 37.97 -1.84
CA TYR A 553 15.67 38.60 -2.67
C TYR A 553 14.92 37.57 -3.50
N LEU A 554 13.57 37.61 -3.41
CA LEU A 554 12.68 36.75 -4.15
C LEU A 554 11.99 37.59 -5.25
N ASN A 555 11.95 37.09 -6.48
CA ASN A 555 11.25 37.72 -7.60
C ASN A 555 9.74 37.84 -7.33
N SER A 556 9.01 38.52 -8.20
CA SER A 556 7.55 38.62 -8.13
C SER A 556 6.85 37.26 -8.27
N ASN A 557 7.48 36.27 -8.90
CA ASN A 557 7.03 34.89 -8.98
C ASN A 557 7.50 34.01 -7.81
N GLY A 558 8.17 34.60 -6.82
CA GLY A 558 8.66 33.93 -5.63
C GLY A 558 10.04 33.27 -5.75
N SER A 559 10.62 33.14 -6.96
CA SER A 559 11.93 32.49 -7.13
C SER A 559 13.08 33.33 -6.56
N MET A 560 14.03 32.70 -5.89
CA MET A 560 15.19 33.33 -5.31
C MET A 560 16.16 33.82 -6.40
N VAL A 561 16.67 35.02 -6.26
CA VAL A 561 17.70 35.59 -7.14
C VAL A 561 19.09 35.29 -6.63
N TYR A 562 20.02 35.11 -7.56
CA TYR A 562 21.43 34.88 -7.26
C TYR A 562 22.32 35.50 -8.35
N ASN A 563 23.62 35.76 -8.03
CA ASN A 563 24.63 36.32 -8.92
C ASN A 563 24.21 37.60 -9.64
N THR A 564 23.54 38.54 -8.95
CA THR A 564 23.06 39.78 -9.57
C THR A 564 23.08 40.96 -8.58
N THR A 565 22.61 42.13 -9.03
CA THR A 565 22.46 43.34 -8.20
C THR A 565 21.01 43.81 -8.25
N ILE A 566 20.40 43.98 -7.10
CA ILE A 566 19.04 44.46 -6.92
C ILE A 566 19.02 45.79 -6.17
N ASN A 567 18.60 46.85 -6.82
CA ASN A 567 18.52 48.21 -6.25
C ASN A 567 19.84 48.65 -5.57
N GLY A 568 20.99 48.30 -6.19
CA GLY A 568 22.32 48.66 -5.66
C GLY A 568 22.92 47.68 -4.64
N TYR A 569 22.15 46.67 -4.19
CA TYR A 569 22.62 45.60 -3.31
C TYR A 569 23.05 44.39 -4.13
N ARG A 570 24.24 43.90 -3.85
CA ARG A 570 24.79 42.74 -4.56
C ARG A 570 24.32 41.45 -3.91
N VAL A 571 23.87 40.48 -4.75
CA VAL A 571 23.46 39.16 -4.34
C VAL A 571 24.44 38.12 -4.89
N GLY A 572 24.96 37.27 -4.03
CA GLY A 572 25.99 36.27 -4.33
C GLY A 572 25.44 35.02 -4.99
N ALA A 573 26.30 34.03 -5.16
CA ALA A 573 25.96 32.74 -5.77
C ALA A 573 24.96 31.92 -4.93
N ASP A 574 24.96 32.12 -3.63
CA ASP A 574 24.07 31.42 -2.68
C ASP A 574 22.74 32.15 -2.47
N GLY A 575 22.51 33.26 -3.23
CA GLY A 575 21.33 34.11 -3.07
C GLY A 575 21.41 35.09 -1.90
N GLU A 576 22.51 35.11 -1.14
CA GLU A 576 22.71 36.01 -0.01
C GLU A 576 23.16 37.42 -0.45
N MET A 577 22.67 38.45 0.18
CA MET A 577 23.18 39.83 0.00
C MET A 577 24.61 39.92 0.59
N ILE A 578 25.54 40.40 -0.23
CA ILE A 578 26.97 40.52 0.08
C ILE A 578 27.42 41.98 -0.01
#